data_cdfa16994b35b0624c2be9d25dd31bb4
#
_entry.id   cdfa16994b35b0624c2be9d25dd31bb4
#
_cell.length_a   1.000
_cell.length_b   1.000
_cell.length_c   1.000
_cell.angle_alpha   90.00
_cell.angle_beta   90.00
_cell.angle_gamma   90.00
#
_symmetry.space_group_name_H-M   'P 1'
#
loop_
_entity.id
_entity.type
_entity.pdbx_description
1 polymer ?
#
loop_
_entity_poly.entity_id
_entity_poly.type
_entity_poly.pdbx_seq_one_letter_code
_entity_poly.pdbx_strand_id
1 'polypeptide(L)'
;MTLNSADDYFHVPTTDERWWSETYWFSFDDPATGLSGTFYPLLRKNLDIAALTVAVWAPDQATSWTAPYCRSYWHLKPPVFEGNTMALEGLTYEILDPLHRYHVTYQDPNVFTADLTVTGLADNYVPIATPERGHWDQPTRVVGSLNFAGREIPIDGFGMRDRSWGPRLDSNTARTSYVYGINNDGSFLIVSQMQQDSHTISGYLDQDGERSRIVTAEQFIERDSSQRVSRVTFEGSDQSGRDFSITGHARNHLAKQASPGYFAWMSMFEWDFADGAVGQYQDVWSPDLLSIEASRQLT
;
A
#
# COMPACT_ATOMS: atom_id res chain seq x y z
N MET A 1 9.96 -3.64 -19.84
CA MET A 1 8.74 -4.37 -20.23
C MET A 1 7.60 -3.41 -20.16
N THR A 2 6.70 -3.39 -21.11
CA THR A 2 5.49 -2.58 -21.06
C THR A 2 4.40 -3.45 -20.48
N LEU A 3 3.64 -2.96 -19.49
CA LEU A 3 2.47 -3.65 -18.96
C LEU A 3 1.44 -3.88 -20.06
N ASN A 4 0.69 -4.94 -19.93
CA ASN A 4 -0.46 -5.25 -20.78
C ASN A 4 -1.61 -5.73 -19.89
N SER A 5 -2.81 -5.85 -20.47
CA SER A 5 -4.03 -6.22 -19.72
C SER A 5 -3.93 -7.56 -18.95
N ALA A 6 -3.05 -8.48 -19.39
CA ALA A 6 -2.86 -9.75 -18.69
C ALA A 6 -2.13 -9.59 -17.34
N ASP A 7 -1.41 -8.48 -17.13
CA ASP A 7 -0.69 -8.21 -15.89
C ASP A 7 -1.64 -7.82 -14.72
N ASP A 8 -2.93 -7.63 -15.00
CA ASP A 8 -3.97 -7.51 -13.96
C ASP A 8 -4.49 -8.85 -13.44
N TYR A 9 -4.21 -9.93 -14.15
CA TYR A 9 -4.65 -11.28 -13.78
C TYR A 9 -3.53 -12.05 -13.08
N PHE A 10 -3.82 -13.29 -12.66
CA PHE A 10 -2.84 -14.12 -11.98
C PHE A 10 -1.72 -14.57 -12.90
N HIS A 11 -0.50 -14.40 -12.42
CA HIS A 11 0.68 -14.94 -13.07
C HIS A 11 0.90 -16.40 -12.68
N VAL A 12 1.42 -17.19 -13.62
CA VAL A 12 1.88 -18.54 -13.33
C VAL A 12 3.26 -18.44 -12.70
N PRO A 13 3.52 -19.11 -11.54
CA PRO A 13 4.86 -19.16 -10.99
C PRO A 13 5.87 -19.68 -12.02
N THR A 14 6.94 -18.94 -12.21
CA THR A 14 8.03 -19.27 -13.13
C THR A 14 9.12 -20.11 -12.49
N THR A 15 9.06 -20.27 -11.17
CA THR A 15 10.02 -21.04 -10.36
C THR A 15 9.28 -21.82 -9.28
N ASP A 16 9.92 -22.86 -8.73
CA ASP A 16 9.43 -23.63 -7.58
C ASP A 16 9.78 -22.96 -6.24
N GLU A 17 10.17 -21.68 -6.26
CA GLU A 17 10.51 -20.92 -5.05
C GLU A 17 9.31 -20.89 -4.10
N ARG A 18 9.51 -21.43 -2.90
CA ARG A 18 8.47 -21.56 -1.87
C ARG A 18 7.76 -20.23 -1.59
N TRP A 19 8.52 -19.15 -1.62
CA TRP A 19 8.03 -17.81 -1.28
C TRP A 19 7.61 -16.99 -2.51
N TRP A 20 7.38 -17.67 -3.64
CA TRP A 20 6.75 -17.01 -4.78
C TRP A 20 5.37 -16.47 -4.37
N SER A 21 5.18 -15.19 -4.54
CA SER A 21 3.97 -14.49 -4.08
C SER A 21 3.38 -13.63 -5.17
N GLU A 22 2.11 -13.35 -5.00
CA GLU A 22 1.35 -12.43 -5.82
C GLU A 22 0.46 -11.59 -4.93
N THR A 23 0.50 -10.27 -5.09
CA THR A 23 -0.23 -9.33 -4.24
C THR A 23 -1.14 -8.44 -5.06
N TYR A 24 -2.28 -8.12 -4.47
CA TYR A 24 -3.24 -7.12 -4.94
C TYR A 24 -3.51 -6.18 -3.77
N TRP A 25 -2.99 -4.96 -3.85
CA TRP A 25 -3.22 -4.01 -2.79
C TRP A 25 -3.99 -2.81 -3.30
N PHE A 26 -5.06 -2.47 -2.57
CA PHE A 26 -5.83 -1.26 -2.75
C PHE A 26 -5.87 -0.53 -1.44
N SER A 27 -5.68 0.77 -1.47
CA SER A 27 -5.86 1.65 -0.34
C SER A 27 -6.81 2.77 -0.69
N PHE A 28 -7.32 3.43 0.35
CA PHE A 28 -7.92 4.74 0.24
C PHE A 28 -7.55 5.59 1.46
N ASP A 29 -7.49 6.88 1.24
CA ASP A 29 -7.31 7.93 2.24
C ASP A 29 -8.30 9.04 1.91
N ASP A 30 -9.29 9.23 2.79
CA ASP A 30 -10.34 10.22 2.60
C ASP A 30 -10.14 11.38 3.58
N PRO A 31 -9.69 12.54 3.10
CA PRO A 31 -9.43 13.70 3.96
C PRO A 31 -10.69 14.26 4.61
N ALA A 32 -11.87 14.08 3.99
CA ALA A 32 -13.12 14.62 4.51
C ALA A 32 -13.60 13.85 5.74
N THR A 33 -13.43 12.54 5.75
CA THR A 33 -13.83 11.67 6.89
C THR A 33 -12.67 11.39 7.85
N GLY A 34 -11.43 11.58 7.42
CA GLY A 34 -10.22 11.17 8.14
C GLY A 34 -10.01 9.66 8.17
N LEU A 35 -10.78 8.91 7.37
CA LEU A 35 -10.67 7.46 7.27
C LEU A 35 -9.60 7.05 6.26
N SER A 36 -8.89 6.01 6.62
CA SER A 36 -8.02 5.27 5.70
C SER A 36 -8.43 3.82 5.65
N GLY A 37 -8.19 3.16 4.52
CA GLY A 37 -8.48 1.74 4.39
C GLY A 37 -7.52 0.99 3.50
N THR A 38 -7.52 -0.32 3.66
CA THR A 38 -6.70 -1.25 2.87
C THR A 38 -7.46 -2.55 2.60
N PHE A 39 -7.34 -3.05 1.37
CA PHE A 39 -7.79 -4.36 0.92
C PHE A 39 -6.57 -5.05 0.30
N TYR A 40 -6.09 -6.10 0.94
CA TYR A 40 -4.80 -6.69 0.61
C TYR A 40 -4.86 -8.22 0.51
N PRO A 41 -5.25 -8.79 -0.64
CA PRO A 41 -5.00 -10.17 -0.98
C PRO A 41 -3.51 -10.43 -1.21
N LEU A 42 -2.98 -11.50 -0.61
CA LEU A 42 -1.64 -12.01 -0.81
C LEU A 42 -1.72 -13.52 -1.09
N LEU A 43 -1.19 -13.95 -2.22
CA LEU A 43 -1.20 -15.34 -2.64
C LEU A 43 0.21 -15.93 -2.57
N ARG A 44 0.32 -17.14 -2.03
CA ARG A 44 1.51 -18.00 -2.02
C ARG A 44 1.21 -19.23 -2.88
N LYS A 45 1.26 -19.08 -4.19
CA LYS A 45 0.80 -20.11 -5.13
C LYS A 45 1.54 -21.42 -5.00
N ASN A 46 2.86 -21.41 -4.76
CA ASN A 46 3.65 -22.63 -4.57
C ASN A 46 3.39 -23.32 -3.21
N LEU A 47 2.66 -22.68 -2.30
CA LEU A 47 2.20 -23.26 -1.04
C LEU A 47 0.71 -23.59 -1.04
N ASP A 48 -0.02 -23.28 -2.12
CA ASP A 48 -1.48 -23.40 -2.24
C ASP A 48 -2.23 -22.69 -1.11
N ILE A 49 -1.78 -21.51 -0.74
CA ILE A 49 -2.41 -20.67 0.29
C ILE A 49 -2.57 -19.23 -0.15
N ALA A 50 -3.58 -18.56 0.41
CA ALA A 50 -3.78 -17.14 0.33
C ALA A 50 -4.00 -16.53 1.71
N ALA A 51 -3.80 -15.23 1.80
CA ALA A 51 -4.16 -14.40 2.94
C ALA A 51 -4.95 -13.19 2.44
N LEU A 52 -5.79 -12.65 3.31
CA LEU A 52 -6.52 -11.41 3.05
C LEU A 52 -6.45 -10.54 4.30
N THR A 53 -6.08 -9.28 4.14
CA THR A 53 -6.31 -8.26 5.16
C THR A 53 -7.27 -7.21 4.63
N VAL A 54 -8.30 -6.91 5.42
CA VAL A 54 -9.20 -5.77 5.21
C VAL A 54 -9.20 -4.95 6.49
N ALA A 55 -8.82 -3.68 6.39
CA ALA A 55 -8.81 -2.79 7.54
C ALA A 55 -9.28 -1.40 7.15
N VAL A 56 -10.02 -0.76 8.06
CA VAL A 56 -10.37 0.66 8.02
C VAL A 56 -10.03 1.25 9.38
N TRP A 57 -9.31 2.36 9.38
CA TRP A 57 -8.90 3.05 10.60
C TRP A 57 -9.16 4.55 10.52
N ALA A 58 -9.22 5.17 11.68
CA ALA A 58 -9.54 6.57 11.87
C ALA A 58 -8.53 7.24 12.83
N PRO A 59 -8.54 8.55 12.97
CA PRO A 59 -7.79 9.22 14.03
C PRO A 59 -8.02 8.58 15.41
N ASP A 60 -6.99 8.52 16.23
CA ASP A 60 -6.98 7.97 17.60
C ASP A 60 -7.24 6.45 17.75
N GLN A 61 -7.26 5.70 16.65
CA GLN A 61 -7.54 4.25 16.64
C GLN A 61 -6.37 3.47 16.04
N ALA A 62 -5.28 3.40 16.78
CA ALA A 62 -3.97 3.01 16.28
C ALA A 62 -3.68 1.50 16.26
N THR A 63 -4.61 0.64 16.64
CA THR A 63 -4.39 -0.82 16.72
C THR A 63 -5.49 -1.60 16.01
N SER A 64 -5.20 -2.83 15.63
CA SER A 64 -6.16 -3.68 14.93
C SER A 64 -7.45 -3.97 15.72
N TRP A 65 -7.43 -3.88 17.05
CA TRP A 65 -8.61 -4.06 17.92
C TRP A 65 -9.30 -2.76 18.31
N THR A 66 -8.72 -1.60 18.04
CA THR A 66 -9.36 -0.30 18.23
C THR A 66 -9.85 0.32 16.93
N ALA A 67 -9.39 -0.18 15.79
CA ALA A 67 -9.83 0.27 14.47
C ALA A 67 -11.32 -0.02 14.25
N PRO A 68 -12.07 0.84 13.53
CA PRO A 68 -13.47 0.62 13.16
C PRO A 68 -13.71 -0.74 12.52
N TYR A 69 -12.77 -1.19 11.70
CA TYR A 69 -12.78 -2.54 11.14
C TYR A 69 -11.35 -3.03 10.91
N CYS A 70 -11.05 -4.28 11.30
CA CYS A 70 -9.81 -4.94 10.96
C CYS A 70 -10.01 -6.47 10.98
N ARG A 71 -9.76 -7.11 9.85
CA ARG A 71 -9.74 -8.57 9.70
C ARG A 71 -8.50 -8.99 8.95
N SER A 72 -7.88 -10.06 9.43
CA SER A 72 -6.77 -10.73 8.74
C SER A 72 -7.08 -12.23 8.70
N TYR A 73 -7.16 -12.76 7.52
CA TYR A 73 -7.41 -14.17 7.23
C TYR A 73 -6.12 -14.80 6.72
N TRP A 74 -5.76 -15.93 7.31
CA TRP A 74 -4.54 -16.67 6.98
C TRP A 74 -4.93 -18.07 6.52
N HIS A 75 -4.13 -18.65 5.63
CA HIS A 75 -4.33 -20.03 5.16
C HIS A 75 -5.66 -20.26 4.41
N LEU A 76 -6.12 -19.26 3.69
CA LEU A 76 -7.23 -19.41 2.77
C LEU A 76 -6.78 -20.22 1.54
N LYS A 77 -7.74 -20.79 0.82
CA LYS A 77 -7.46 -21.32 -0.52
C LYS A 77 -7.23 -20.16 -1.49
N PRO A 78 -6.22 -20.27 -2.38
CA PRO A 78 -6.04 -19.26 -3.42
C PRO A 78 -7.31 -19.14 -4.27
N PRO A 79 -7.77 -17.92 -4.55
CA PRO A 79 -8.88 -17.69 -5.45
C PRO A 79 -8.48 -17.96 -6.90
N VAL A 80 -9.48 -18.01 -7.77
CA VAL A 80 -9.32 -18.00 -9.23
C VAL A 80 -10.05 -16.79 -9.80
N PHE A 81 -9.66 -16.34 -10.98
CA PHE A 81 -10.47 -15.40 -11.74
C PHE A 81 -11.56 -16.16 -12.51
N GLU A 82 -12.80 -15.72 -12.32
CA GLU A 82 -13.94 -16.09 -13.15
C GLU A 82 -14.27 -14.91 -14.07
N GLY A 83 -13.82 -14.99 -15.32
CA GLY A 83 -13.83 -13.83 -16.21
C GLY A 83 -12.89 -12.72 -15.70
N ASN A 84 -13.45 -11.57 -15.39
CA ASN A 84 -12.75 -10.41 -14.85
C ASN A 84 -12.88 -10.25 -13.31
N THR A 85 -13.45 -11.25 -12.63
CA THR A 85 -13.79 -11.17 -11.20
C THR A 85 -13.01 -12.21 -10.40
N MET A 86 -12.46 -11.77 -9.25
CA MET A 86 -11.86 -12.61 -8.23
C MET A 86 -12.64 -12.46 -6.92
N ALA A 87 -12.96 -13.57 -6.26
CA ALA A 87 -13.58 -13.57 -4.94
C ALA A 87 -12.72 -14.28 -3.90
N LEU A 88 -12.54 -13.67 -2.72
CA LEU A 88 -11.76 -14.21 -1.61
C LEU A 88 -12.32 -13.73 -0.28
N GLU A 89 -12.90 -14.62 0.52
CA GLU A 89 -13.37 -14.38 1.90
C GLU A 89 -14.13 -13.04 2.08
N GLY A 90 -15.25 -12.88 1.36
CA GLY A 90 -16.07 -11.67 1.36
C GLY A 90 -15.58 -10.53 0.50
N LEU A 91 -14.32 -10.52 0.08
CA LEU A 91 -13.79 -9.59 -0.92
C LEU A 91 -14.20 -10.04 -2.31
N THR A 92 -14.74 -9.12 -3.10
CA THR A 92 -14.86 -9.26 -4.54
C THR A 92 -14.08 -8.15 -5.22
N TYR A 93 -13.24 -8.52 -6.14
CA TYR A 93 -12.43 -7.64 -6.97
C TYR A 93 -12.80 -7.88 -8.42
N GLU A 94 -13.31 -6.87 -9.10
CA GLU A 94 -13.69 -6.90 -10.50
C GLU A 94 -12.86 -5.91 -11.30
N ILE A 95 -12.27 -6.37 -12.40
CA ILE A 95 -11.55 -5.55 -13.37
C ILE A 95 -12.59 -5.01 -14.35
N LEU A 96 -12.91 -3.71 -14.24
CA LEU A 96 -13.84 -3.03 -15.15
C LEU A 96 -13.15 -2.56 -16.43
N ASP A 97 -11.91 -2.09 -16.28
CA ASP A 97 -11.03 -1.67 -17.37
C ASP A 97 -9.59 -2.00 -16.96
N PRO A 98 -8.94 -2.98 -17.60
CA PRO A 98 -7.62 -3.44 -17.20
C PRO A 98 -6.58 -2.32 -17.10
N LEU A 99 -5.77 -2.35 -16.02
CA LEU A 99 -4.75 -1.38 -15.68
C LEU A 99 -5.28 0.02 -15.36
N HIS A 100 -6.60 0.22 -15.28
CA HIS A 100 -7.17 1.55 -15.10
C HIS A 100 -8.34 1.62 -14.11
N ARG A 101 -9.31 0.69 -14.15
CA ARG A 101 -10.53 0.85 -13.35
C ARG A 101 -11.03 -0.47 -12.78
N TYR A 102 -11.39 -0.42 -11.50
CA TYR A 102 -11.73 -1.59 -10.70
C TYR A 102 -12.95 -1.32 -9.82
N HIS A 103 -13.72 -2.38 -9.55
CA HIS A 103 -14.76 -2.39 -8.54
C HIS A 103 -14.32 -3.31 -7.40
N VAL A 104 -14.23 -2.79 -6.20
CA VAL A 104 -13.79 -3.51 -5.00
C VAL A 104 -14.94 -3.50 -4.01
N THR A 105 -15.52 -4.66 -3.75
CA THR A 105 -16.55 -4.82 -2.73
C THR A 105 -16.07 -5.76 -1.64
N TYR A 106 -16.55 -5.53 -0.41
CA TYR A 106 -16.28 -6.41 0.70
C TYR A 106 -17.53 -6.57 1.56
N GLN A 107 -17.76 -7.80 2.04
CA GLN A 107 -18.92 -8.12 2.87
C GLN A 107 -18.52 -8.98 4.09
N ASP A 108 -18.65 -8.40 5.29
CA ASP A 108 -18.71 -9.11 6.57
C ASP A 108 -20.12 -8.87 7.13
N PRO A 109 -21.05 -9.86 6.98
CA PRO A 109 -22.48 -9.64 7.24
C PRO A 109 -22.75 -9.09 8.63
N ASN A 110 -23.60 -8.04 8.70
CA ASN A 110 -24.01 -7.32 9.92
C ASN A 110 -22.89 -6.55 10.64
N VAL A 111 -21.68 -6.54 10.14
CA VAL A 111 -20.54 -5.85 10.75
C VAL A 111 -20.04 -4.74 9.85
N PHE A 112 -19.57 -5.09 8.64
CA PHE A 112 -18.93 -4.14 7.74
C PHE A 112 -19.15 -4.53 6.28
N THR A 113 -19.45 -3.54 5.45
CA THR A 113 -19.41 -3.69 3.99
C THR A 113 -18.70 -2.51 3.35
N ALA A 114 -18.09 -2.75 2.20
CA ALA A 114 -17.52 -1.72 1.34
C ALA A 114 -18.00 -1.93 -0.10
N ASP A 115 -18.23 -0.82 -0.80
CA ASP A 115 -18.56 -0.76 -2.22
C ASP A 115 -17.81 0.42 -2.82
N LEU A 116 -16.69 0.14 -3.50
CA LEU A 116 -15.74 1.14 -3.94
C LEU A 116 -15.39 0.98 -5.42
N THR A 117 -15.45 2.07 -6.16
CA THR A 117 -14.86 2.18 -7.49
C THR A 117 -13.48 2.82 -7.37
N VAL A 118 -12.47 2.15 -7.90
CA VAL A 118 -11.07 2.59 -7.91
C VAL A 118 -10.70 2.91 -9.35
N THR A 119 -10.29 4.15 -9.62
CA THR A 119 -9.94 4.62 -10.97
C THR A 119 -8.53 5.19 -10.99
N GLY A 120 -7.69 4.72 -11.90
CA GLY A 120 -6.35 5.24 -12.11
C GLY A 120 -6.37 6.72 -12.52
N LEU A 121 -5.54 7.52 -11.88
CA LEU A 121 -5.38 8.96 -12.18
C LEU A 121 -4.27 9.24 -13.19
N ALA A 122 -3.31 8.31 -13.30
CA ALA A 122 -2.17 8.41 -14.18
C ALA A 122 -1.72 7.02 -14.64
N ASP A 123 -0.78 6.98 -15.56
CA ASP A 123 -0.14 5.74 -16.02
C ASP A 123 0.55 5.00 -14.87
N ASN A 124 0.61 3.68 -15.01
CA ASN A 124 1.27 2.82 -14.02
C ASN A 124 2.77 3.13 -13.94
N TYR A 125 3.29 3.24 -12.73
CA TYR A 125 4.72 3.27 -12.47
C TYR A 125 5.24 1.85 -12.31
N VAL A 126 6.23 1.46 -13.10
CA VAL A 126 6.76 0.10 -13.17
C VAL A 126 8.23 0.08 -12.74
N PRO A 127 8.52 -0.04 -11.43
CA PRO A 127 9.90 -0.12 -10.94
C PRO A 127 10.59 -1.45 -11.26
N ILE A 128 9.82 -2.54 -11.37
CA ILE A 128 10.35 -3.89 -11.60
C ILE A 128 9.54 -4.57 -12.70
N ALA A 129 10.21 -5.03 -13.75
CA ALA A 129 9.62 -5.81 -14.80
C ALA A 129 10.66 -6.76 -15.42
N THR A 130 10.79 -7.95 -14.84
CA THR A 130 11.58 -9.06 -15.37
C THR A 130 10.66 -10.23 -15.72
N PRO A 131 11.12 -11.26 -16.45
CA PRO A 131 10.30 -12.45 -16.71
C PRO A 131 9.82 -13.17 -15.45
N GLU A 132 10.57 -13.09 -14.36
CA GLU A 132 10.30 -13.82 -13.11
C GLU A 132 9.58 -12.97 -12.06
N ARG A 133 9.64 -11.64 -12.20
CA ARG A 133 9.17 -10.71 -11.18
C ARG A 133 8.67 -9.40 -11.78
N GLY A 134 7.51 -8.97 -11.32
CA GLY A 134 6.97 -7.66 -11.64
C GLY A 134 6.45 -6.91 -10.43
N HIS A 135 6.42 -5.60 -10.57
CA HIS A 135 5.80 -4.68 -9.62
C HIS A 135 5.38 -3.42 -10.37
N TRP A 136 4.16 -2.97 -10.10
CA TRP A 136 3.69 -1.68 -10.56
C TRP A 136 2.75 -1.03 -9.56
N ASP A 137 2.75 0.29 -9.58
CA ASP A 137 1.97 1.16 -8.71
C ASP A 137 1.15 2.14 -9.57
N GLN A 138 -0.04 2.48 -9.11
CA GLN A 138 -0.90 3.46 -9.78
C GLN A 138 -1.60 4.35 -8.76
N PRO A 139 -1.44 5.68 -8.84
CA PRO A 139 -2.25 6.61 -8.06
C PRO A 139 -3.70 6.53 -8.53
N THR A 140 -4.63 6.49 -7.59
CA THR A 140 -6.05 6.27 -7.88
C THR A 140 -6.96 7.27 -7.17
N ARG A 141 -8.12 7.54 -7.79
CA ARG A 141 -9.31 8.07 -7.13
C ARG A 141 -10.15 6.90 -6.63
N VAL A 142 -10.64 7.02 -5.40
CA VAL A 142 -11.50 6.00 -4.77
C VAL A 142 -12.81 6.64 -4.35
N VAL A 143 -13.92 6.17 -4.93
CA VAL A 143 -15.26 6.70 -4.68
C VAL A 143 -16.22 5.58 -4.38
N GLY A 144 -17.11 5.76 -3.40
CA GLY A 144 -18.11 4.78 -3.04
C GLY A 144 -18.63 4.95 -1.62
N SER A 145 -18.88 3.84 -0.93
CA SER A 145 -19.35 3.88 0.45
C SER A 145 -18.82 2.72 1.29
N LEU A 146 -18.74 2.98 2.59
CA LEU A 146 -18.54 1.99 3.64
C LEU A 146 -19.80 1.92 4.49
N ASN A 147 -20.14 0.74 4.99
CA ASN A 147 -21.25 0.60 5.95
C ASN A 147 -20.74 -0.15 7.18
N PHE A 148 -20.88 0.46 8.35
CA PHE A 148 -20.55 -0.13 9.65
C PHE A 148 -21.84 -0.37 10.43
N ALA A 149 -22.29 -1.63 10.47
CA ALA A 149 -23.48 -2.06 11.21
C ALA A 149 -24.75 -1.21 10.92
N GLY A 150 -24.95 -0.83 9.65
CA GLY A 150 -26.08 -0.01 9.19
C GLY A 150 -25.80 1.48 9.09
N ARG A 151 -24.62 1.95 9.51
CA ARG A 151 -24.18 3.34 9.31
C ARG A 151 -23.36 3.45 8.03
N GLU A 152 -23.94 4.07 7.02
CA GLU A 152 -23.26 4.35 5.76
C GLU A 152 -22.37 5.61 5.87
N ILE A 153 -21.18 5.53 5.30
CA ILE A 153 -20.20 6.61 5.21
C ILE A 153 -19.75 6.70 3.75
N PRO A 154 -20.01 7.82 3.06
CA PRO A 154 -19.50 8.03 1.72
C PRO A 154 -17.98 8.19 1.76
N ILE A 155 -17.32 7.69 0.73
CA ILE A 155 -15.88 7.83 0.50
C ILE A 155 -15.67 8.55 -0.83
N ASP A 156 -14.83 9.58 -0.79
CA ASP A 156 -14.39 10.33 -1.96
C ASP A 156 -12.94 10.78 -1.73
N GLY A 157 -12.01 9.86 -1.88
CA GLY A 157 -10.60 10.02 -1.51
C GLY A 157 -9.64 9.57 -2.60
N PHE A 158 -8.40 9.48 -2.20
CA PHE A 158 -7.28 9.01 -3.03
C PHE A 158 -6.70 7.73 -2.45
N GLY A 159 -6.00 6.96 -3.29
CA GLY A 159 -5.33 5.76 -2.85
C GLY A 159 -4.27 5.31 -3.83
N MET A 160 -3.61 4.22 -3.48
CA MET A 160 -2.65 3.56 -4.34
C MET A 160 -3.13 2.15 -4.68
N ARG A 161 -3.03 1.80 -5.94
CA ARG A 161 -3.14 0.44 -6.45
C ARG A 161 -1.73 -0.11 -6.62
N ASP A 162 -1.35 -1.10 -5.83
CA ASP A 162 -0.07 -1.83 -5.95
C ASP A 162 -0.34 -3.24 -6.43
N ARG A 163 0.52 -3.71 -7.28
CA ARG A 163 0.49 -5.04 -7.84
C ARG A 163 1.90 -5.60 -7.93
N SER A 164 2.13 -6.76 -7.33
CA SER A 164 3.43 -7.41 -7.48
C SER A 164 3.33 -8.93 -7.57
N TRP A 165 4.29 -9.55 -8.26
CA TRP A 165 4.43 -10.99 -8.36
C TRP A 165 5.90 -11.40 -8.45
N GLY A 166 6.17 -12.64 -8.08
CA GLY A 166 7.50 -13.24 -8.15
C GLY A 166 8.04 -13.74 -6.81
N PRO A 167 9.27 -14.26 -6.78
CA PRO A 167 9.95 -14.68 -5.57
C PRO A 167 10.09 -13.53 -4.56
N ARG A 168 9.68 -13.77 -3.31
CA ARG A 168 9.73 -12.78 -2.24
C ARG A 168 10.12 -13.46 -0.92
N LEU A 169 11.26 -13.09 -0.36
CA LEU A 169 11.67 -13.57 0.96
C LEU A 169 10.79 -12.93 2.05
N ASP A 170 10.33 -13.76 3.00
CA ASP A 170 9.53 -13.30 4.14
C ASP A 170 10.37 -12.83 5.33
N SER A 171 11.67 -13.09 5.31
CA SER A 171 12.59 -12.62 6.35
C SER A 171 13.73 -11.83 5.72
N ASN A 172 13.94 -10.65 6.22
CA ASN A 172 15.12 -9.84 5.94
C ASN A 172 15.35 -8.90 7.14
N THR A 173 16.50 -8.27 7.19
CA THR A 173 16.85 -7.26 8.21
C THR A 173 16.62 -5.83 7.69
N ALA A 174 15.78 -5.68 6.68
CA ALA A 174 15.48 -4.37 6.12
C ALA A 174 14.33 -3.71 6.87
N ARG A 175 14.41 -2.40 6.96
CA ARG A 175 13.30 -1.51 7.21
C ARG A 175 12.95 -0.82 5.91
N THR A 176 11.68 -0.77 5.59
CA THR A 176 11.19 -0.15 4.35
C THR A 176 10.16 0.90 4.69
N SER A 177 10.26 2.09 4.12
CA SER A 177 9.11 2.98 4.04
C SER A 177 8.58 3.00 2.60
N TYR A 178 7.27 2.84 2.49
CA TYR A 178 6.52 2.98 1.25
C TYR A 178 5.59 4.17 1.43
N VAL A 179 5.82 5.21 0.63
CA VAL A 179 5.25 6.53 0.89
C VAL A 179 4.69 7.11 -0.40
N TYR A 180 3.44 7.58 -0.35
CA TYR A 180 2.83 8.27 -1.48
C TYR A 180 1.99 9.46 -1.02
N GLY A 181 1.85 10.42 -1.91
CA GLY A 181 0.89 11.51 -1.80
C GLY A 181 0.23 11.75 -3.15
N ILE A 182 -1.06 12.04 -3.14
CA ILE A 182 -1.90 12.18 -4.33
C ILE A 182 -2.89 13.31 -4.13
N ASN A 183 -3.09 14.09 -5.17
CA ASN A 183 -4.25 14.97 -5.35
C ASN A 183 -4.74 14.87 -6.79
N ASN A 184 -5.62 15.80 -7.22
CA ASN A 184 -6.14 15.79 -8.60
C ASN A 184 -5.10 16.19 -9.65
N ASP A 185 -4.04 16.91 -9.28
CA ASP A 185 -3.09 17.55 -10.18
C ASP A 185 -1.74 16.84 -10.23
N GLY A 186 -1.50 15.89 -9.32
CA GLY A 186 -0.25 15.15 -9.29
C GLY A 186 -0.16 14.07 -8.23
N SER A 187 0.97 13.38 -8.25
CA SER A 187 1.28 12.34 -7.27
C SER A 187 2.78 12.16 -7.10
N PHE A 188 3.16 11.56 -5.98
CA PHE A 188 4.50 11.03 -5.80
C PHE A 188 4.46 9.65 -5.15
N LEU A 189 5.49 8.87 -5.41
CA LEU A 189 5.81 7.64 -4.71
C LEU A 189 7.28 7.67 -4.31
N ILE A 190 7.56 7.40 -3.04
CA ILE A 190 8.92 7.27 -2.51
C ILE A 190 9.00 5.95 -1.75
N VAL A 191 9.92 5.09 -2.18
CA VAL A 191 10.25 3.84 -1.50
C VAL A 191 11.66 3.94 -0.96
N SER A 192 11.79 3.91 0.36
CA SER A 192 13.07 3.92 1.06
C SER A 192 13.33 2.53 1.65
N GLN A 193 14.49 1.97 1.38
CA GLN A 193 14.95 0.72 1.99
C GLN A 193 16.24 0.97 2.76
N MET A 194 16.19 0.66 4.05
CA MET A 194 17.33 0.76 4.94
C MET A 194 17.76 -0.65 5.35
N GLN A 195 18.97 -1.00 4.99
CA GLN A 195 19.67 -2.22 5.43
C GLN A 195 20.90 -1.81 6.22
N GLN A 196 21.54 -2.77 6.90
CA GLN A 196 22.62 -2.54 7.86
C GLN A 196 23.70 -1.55 7.39
N ASP A 197 24.07 -1.56 6.12
CA ASP A 197 25.16 -0.73 5.53
C ASP A 197 24.73 0.01 4.27
N SER A 198 23.44 0.06 3.94
CA SER A 198 22.94 0.72 2.75
C SER A 198 21.58 1.37 2.97
N HIS A 199 21.43 2.53 2.39
CA HIS A 199 20.15 3.24 2.31
C HIS A 199 19.88 3.55 0.83
N THR A 200 18.77 3.06 0.31
CA THR A 200 18.36 3.32 -1.07
C THR A 200 17.00 3.99 -1.06
N ILE A 201 16.85 5.01 -1.89
CA ILE A 201 15.59 5.68 -2.15
C ILE A 201 15.29 5.60 -3.64
N SER A 202 14.05 5.31 -3.99
CA SER A 202 13.57 5.25 -5.36
C SER A 202 12.12 5.73 -5.43
N GLY A 203 11.65 6.06 -6.61
CA GLY A 203 10.27 6.49 -6.81
C GLY A 203 10.15 7.49 -7.95
N TYR A 204 9.08 8.27 -7.91
CA TYR A 204 8.79 9.30 -8.91
C TYR A 204 8.08 10.50 -8.29
N LEU A 205 8.15 11.62 -9.00
CA LEU A 205 7.31 12.79 -8.84
C LEU A 205 6.52 12.98 -10.14
N ASP A 206 5.22 13.20 -10.02
CA ASP A 206 4.32 13.49 -11.13
C ASP A 206 3.64 14.82 -10.83
N GLN A 207 4.05 15.87 -11.51
CA GLN A 207 3.54 17.23 -11.34
C GLN A 207 3.32 17.87 -12.70
N ASP A 208 2.24 18.62 -12.87
CA ASP A 208 1.89 19.30 -14.10
C ASP A 208 1.79 18.35 -15.32
N GLY A 209 1.43 17.07 -15.08
CA GLY A 209 1.35 16.04 -16.12
C GLY A 209 2.70 15.49 -16.57
N GLU A 210 3.79 15.83 -15.88
CA GLU A 210 5.13 15.34 -16.17
C GLU A 210 5.66 14.47 -15.05
N ARG A 211 5.81 13.16 -15.31
CA ARG A 211 6.41 12.21 -14.38
C ARG A 211 7.92 12.12 -14.56
N SER A 212 8.65 12.31 -13.47
CA SER A 212 10.10 12.19 -13.41
C SER A 212 10.53 11.25 -12.29
N ARG A 213 11.59 10.45 -12.53
CA ARG A 213 12.13 9.52 -11.52
C ARG A 213 12.98 10.28 -10.50
N ILE A 214 12.91 9.87 -9.24
CA ILE A 214 13.81 10.36 -8.19
C ILE A 214 15.22 9.79 -8.43
N VAL A 215 16.22 10.65 -8.37
CA VAL A 215 17.64 10.31 -8.54
C VAL A 215 18.35 10.32 -7.20
N THR A 216 18.09 11.34 -6.37
CA THR A 216 18.64 11.45 -5.03
C THR A 216 17.53 11.86 -4.07
N ALA A 217 17.55 11.31 -2.86
CA ALA A 217 16.71 11.84 -1.79
C ALA A 217 17.32 11.50 -0.42
N GLU A 218 17.09 12.39 0.53
CA GLU A 218 17.30 12.19 1.94
C GLU A 218 15.96 12.19 2.66
N GLN A 219 15.87 11.45 3.77
CA GLN A 219 14.64 11.30 4.55
C GLN A 219 14.88 11.72 5.98
N PHE A 220 14.13 12.71 6.46
CA PHE A 220 14.16 13.22 7.84
C PHE A 220 12.85 12.86 8.53
N ILE A 221 12.93 12.07 9.61
CA ILE A 221 11.75 11.50 10.30
C ILE A 221 11.66 12.04 11.72
N GLU A 222 10.50 12.56 12.07
CA GLU A 222 10.12 12.83 13.46
C GLU A 222 9.14 11.75 13.95
N ARG A 223 9.36 11.28 15.20
CA ARG A 223 8.54 10.25 15.82
C ARG A 223 7.88 10.78 17.09
N ASP A 224 6.68 10.31 17.35
CA ASP A 224 6.02 10.57 18.62
C ASP A 224 6.55 9.64 19.75
N SER A 225 6.01 9.81 20.95
CA SER A 225 6.38 8.99 22.12
C SER A 225 6.08 7.49 21.97
N SER A 226 5.22 7.12 21.04
CA SER A 226 4.90 5.72 20.69
C SER A 226 5.74 5.21 19.52
N GLN A 227 6.78 5.93 19.10
CA GLN A 227 7.66 5.61 17.96
C GLN A 227 6.95 5.59 16.60
N ARG A 228 5.74 6.18 16.49
CA ARG A 228 5.05 6.36 15.23
C ARG A 228 5.64 7.57 14.50
N VAL A 229 5.71 7.50 13.18
CA VAL A 229 6.13 8.64 12.36
C VAL A 229 5.04 9.70 12.40
N SER A 230 5.35 10.85 12.99
CA SER A 230 4.43 11.99 13.11
C SER A 230 4.64 13.03 12.02
N ARG A 231 5.89 13.18 11.57
CA ARG A 231 6.28 14.06 10.47
C ARG A 231 7.42 13.43 9.70
N VAL A 232 7.46 13.67 8.40
CA VAL A 232 8.59 13.31 7.56
C VAL A 232 8.84 14.40 6.53
N THR A 233 10.12 14.64 6.22
CA THR A 233 10.53 15.49 5.10
C THR A 233 11.43 14.67 4.18
N PHE A 234 11.18 14.75 2.88
CA PHE A 234 12.05 14.24 1.83
C PHE A 234 12.64 15.40 1.06
N GLU A 235 13.97 15.42 0.91
CA GLU A 235 14.68 16.42 0.12
C GLU A 235 15.53 15.72 -0.91
N GLY A 236 15.52 16.17 -2.15
CA GLY A 236 16.28 15.51 -3.21
C GLY A 236 16.11 16.14 -4.57
N SER A 237 16.48 15.37 -5.60
CA SER A 237 16.33 15.78 -6.99
C SER A 237 15.83 14.65 -7.88
N ASP A 238 15.15 15.03 -8.94
CA ASP A 238 14.63 14.12 -9.94
C ASP A 238 15.52 14.05 -11.20
N GLN A 239 15.17 13.16 -12.12
CA GLN A 239 15.91 12.95 -13.37
C GLN A 239 15.86 14.16 -14.32
N SER A 240 14.87 15.04 -14.18
CA SER A 240 14.78 16.30 -14.94
C SER A 240 15.68 17.39 -14.35
N GLY A 241 16.34 17.13 -13.22
CA GLY A 241 17.19 18.09 -12.50
C GLY A 241 16.40 19.07 -11.63
N ARG A 242 15.13 18.77 -11.31
CA ARG A 242 14.34 19.56 -10.37
C ARG A 242 14.66 19.14 -8.95
N ASP A 243 14.99 20.10 -8.10
CA ASP A 243 15.07 19.87 -6.66
C ASP A 243 13.65 19.84 -6.07
N PHE A 244 13.46 19.01 -5.06
CA PHE A 244 12.20 18.93 -4.32
C PHE A 244 12.44 18.88 -2.81
N SER A 245 11.47 19.40 -2.08
CA SER A 245 11.31 19.21 -0.64
C SER A 245 9.84 18.93 -0.38
N ILE A 246 9.52 17.76 0.17
CA ILE A 246 8.15 17.33 0.43
C ILE A 246 8.04 16.98 1.91
N THR A 247 7.16 17.68 2.62
CA THR A 247 6.88 17.41 4.02
C THR A 247 5.47 16.88 4.22
N GLY A 248 5.33 15.88 5.06
CA GLY A 248 4.04 15.32 5.43
C GLY A 248 3.84 15.25 6.94
N HIS A 249 2.59 15.34 7.35
CA HIS A 249 2.14 15.24 8.74
C HIS A 249 1.10 14.14 8.88
N ALA A 250 1.29 13.26 9.88
CA ALA A 250 0.37 12.17 10.14
C ALA A 250 -0.99 12.65 10.65
N ARG A 251 -2.07 12.05 10.15
CA ARG A 251 -3.45 12.29 10.55
C ARG A 251 -4.03 11.13 11.35
N ASN A 252 -3.60 9.94 11.05
CA ASN A 252 -4.01 8.73 11.74
C ASN A 252 -2.89 7.68 11.69
N HIS A 253 -3.07 6.58 12.41
CA HIS A 253 -2.12 5.47 12.43
C HIS A 253 -2.86 4.14 12.59
N LEU A 254 -2.31 3.08 12.03
CA LEU A 254 -2.69 1.70 12.30
C LEU A 254 -1.45 0.83 12.43
N ALA A 255 -1.26 0.20 13.59
CA ALA A 255 -0.27 -0.87 13.75
C ALA A 255 -0.87 -2.21 13.34
N LYS A 256 -0.24 -2.89 12.41
CA LYS A 256 -0.70 -4.21 11.98
C LYS A 256 0.46 -5.11 11.55
N GLN A 257 0.25 -6.40 11.67
CA GLN A 257 1.06 -7.39 10.98
C GLN A 257 0.56 -7.50 9.54
N ALA A 258 1.37 -7.04 8.59
CA ALA A 258 0.99 -7.03 7.18
C ALA A 258 1.16 -8.41 6.52
N SER A 259 2.13 -9.21 6.99
CA SER A 259 2.36 -10.60 6.62
C SER A 259 3.12 -11.29 7.76
N PRO A 260 3.36 -12.61 7.75
CA PRO A 260 4.21 -13.25 8.75
C PRO A 260 5.60 -12.63 8.87
N GLY A 261 6.12 -12.06 7.79
CA GLY A 261 7.45 -11.46 7.72
C GLY A 261 7.51 -9.95 7.92
N TYR A 262 6.38 -9.26 8.15
CA TYR A 262 6.37 -7.79 8.21
C TYR A 262 5.35 -7.24 9.19
N PHE A 263 5.83 -6.32 10.05
CA PHE A 263 4.99 -5.41 10.81
C PHE A 263 5.01 -4.03 10.15
N ALA A 264 3.88 -3.34 10.17
CA ALA A 264 3.77 -2.01 9.59
C ALA A 264 3.01 -1.06 10.53
N TRP A 265 3.50 0.16 10.63
CA TRP A 265 2.69 1.32 10.89
C TRP A 265 2.19 1.86 9.56
N MET A 266 0.88 1.85 9.37
CA MET A 266 0.23 2.46 8.21
C MET A 266 -0.42 3.75 8.68
N SER A 267 -0.14 4.86 8.02
CA SER A 267 -0.57 6.16 8.49
C SER A 267 -1.00 7.03 7.32
N MET A 268 -2.17 7.65 7.42
CA MET A 268 -2.54 8.72 6.50
C MET A 268 -1.71 9.96 6.82
N PHE A 269 -1.21 10.60 5.79
CA PHE A 269 -0.46 11.85 5.83
C PHE A 269 -1.14 12.91 4.96
N GLU A 270 -1.11 14.13 5.42
CA GLU A 270 -1.30 15.32 4.60
C GLU A 270 0.07 15.82 4.15
N TRP A 271 0.19 16.13 2.87
CA TRP A 271 1.44 16.48 2.23
C TRP A 271 1.43 17.91 1.70
N ASP A 272 2.54 18.63 1.88
CA ASP A 272 2.75 19.95 1.27
C ASP A 272 3.18 19.90 -0.19
N PHE A 273 3.24 18.72 -0.77
CA PHE A 273 3.54 18.48 -2.18
C PHE A 273 2.62 19.26 -3.12
N ALA A 274 1.33 19.30 -2.81
CA ALA A 274 0.32 20.06 -3.51
C ALA A 274 -0.89 20.28 -2.59
N ASP A 275 -1.74 21.27 -2.94
CA ASP A 275 -2.92 21.58 -2.13
C ASP A 275 -3.88 20.38 -2.02
N GLY A 276 -4.24 20.02 -0.80
CA GLY A 276 -5.11 18.90 -0.51
C GLY A 276 -4.50 17.51 -0.80
N ALA A 277 -3.19 17.40 -0.99
CA ALA A 277 -2.54 16.12 -1.22
C ALA A 277 -2.57 15.25 0.04
N VAL A 278 -3.08 14.02 -0.10
CA VAL A 278 -3.13 13.00 0.95
C VAL A 278 -2.55 11.68 0.45
N GLY A 279 -2.19 10.82 1.36
CA GLY A 279 -1.69 9.48 1.04
C GLY A 279 -1.11 8.81 2.27
N GLN A 280 -0.34 7.74 2.08
CA GLN A 280 0.16 6.97 3.21
C GLN A 280 1.67 7.06 3.36
N TYR A 281 2.07 6.99 4.62
CA TYR A 281 3.39 6.59 5.04
C TYR A 281 3.27 5.21 5.70
N GLN A 282 3.87 4.20 5.08
CA GLN A 282 3.98 2.88 5.65
C GLN A 282 5.40 2.67 6.17
N ASP A 283 5.55 2.51 7.48
CA ASP A 283 6.80 2.17 8.16
C ASP A 283 6.83 0.65 8.40
N VAL A 284 7.55 -0.06 7.56
CA VAL A 284 7.53 -1.53 7.49
C VAL A 284 8.80 -2.10 8.08
N TRP A 285 8.63 -2.99 9.06
CA TRP A 285 9.70 -3.63 9.80
C TRP A 285 9.64 -5.14 9.67
N SER A 286 10.78 -5.77 9.45
CA SER A 286 10.88 -7.21 9.62
C SER A 286 10.84 -7.60 11.10
N PRO A 287 10.28 -8.77 11.45
CA PRO A 287 10.32 -9.29 12.82
C PRO A 287 11.73 -9.43 13.36
N ASP A 288 12.68 -9.83 12.51
CA ASP A 288 14.08 -10.00 12.90
C ASP A 288 14.70 -8.67 13.34
N LEU A 289 14.45 -7.59 12.56
CA LEU A 289 14.94 -6.26 12.91
C LEU A 289 14.30 -5.76 14.20
N LEU A 290 12.98 -5.93 14.38
CA LEU A 290 12.29 -5.57 15.62
C LEU A 290 12.86 -6.31 16.83
N SER A 291 13.16 -7.60 16.69
CA SER A 291 13.77 -8.41 17.76
C SER A 291 15.17 -7.91 18.12
N ILE A 292 15.98 -7.55 17.12
CA ILE A 292 17.31 -6.98 17.31
C ILE A 292 17.21 -5.62 18.06
N GLU A 293 16.34 -4.73 17.61
CA GLU A 293 16.18 -3.42 18.24
C GLU A 293 15.61 -3.54 19.66
N ALA A 294 14.63 -4.41 19.89
CA ALA A 294 14.08 -4.66 21.22
C ALA A 294 15.13 -5.23 22.19
N SER A 295 15.99 -6.16 21.70
CA SER A 295 17.04 -6.74 22.53
C SER A 295 18.09 -5.73 23.01
N ARG A 296 18.37 -4.70 22.22
CA ARG A 296 19.29 -3.61 22.59
C ARG A 296 18.77 -2.76 23.75
N GLN A 297 17.45 -2.77 23.99
CA GLN A 297 16.82 -2.03 25.08
C GLN A 297 16.80 -2.81 26.41
N LEU A 298 17.17 -4.09 26.40
CA LEU A 298 17.23 -4.94 27.58
C LEU A 298 18.58 -4.85 28.33
N THR A 299 19.57 -4.19 27.75
CA THR A 299 20.91 -3.95 28.32
C THR A 299 21.05 -2.53 28.81
#